data_e746f62512fb56bedf5f8ed3db8ab93e
#
_entry.id   e746f62512fb56bedf5f8ed3db8ab93e
#
_cell.length_a   1.000
_cell.length_b   1.000
_cell.length_c   1.000
_cell.angle_alpha   90.00
_cell.angle_beta   90.00
_cell.angle_gamma   90.00
#
_symmetry.space_group_name_H-M   'P 1'
#
loop_
_entity.id
_entity.type
_entity.pdbx_description
1 polymer ?
#
loop_
_entity_poly.entity_id
_entity_poly.type
_entity_poly.pdbx_seq_one_letter_code
_entity_poly.pdbx_strand_id
1 'polypeptide(L)'
;MNSNHVGSLYPDNFGNVLIGSTSTPIGLGNTGNAVATIPTIGTSYIVRRITVANANGSVAAANVTIINSSDGAVANAVSNAVVLANITGTTKYQDMGLTANTATTIYSGSLFVCVNTGAAANNSVEISVYGDIVTL
;
A
#
# COMPACT_ATOMS: atom_id res chain seq x y z
N MET A 1 3.83 -10.12 31.53
CA MET A 1 3.74 -9.52 31.39
C MET A 1 3.64 -9.61 31.38
N ASN A 2 4.06 -9.15 31.08
CA ASN A 2 4.23 -8.61 31.00
C ASN A 2 4.20 -8.37 30.75
N SER A 3 4.42 -8.13 30.53
CA SER A 3 4.66 -7.51 30.34
C SER A 3 4.58 -7.60 30.14
N ASN A 4 4.79 -7.45 30.17
CA ASN A 4 4.92 -7.05 29.87
C ASN A 4 4.65 -7.14 29.62
N HIS A 5 4.59 -6.99 29.56
CA HIS A 5 4.43 -6.50 29.12
C HIS A 5 3.89 -6.25 28.82
N VAL A 6 3.51 -6.93 28.27
CA VAL A 6 3.29 -5.59 27.95
C VAL A 6 4.02 -5.05 26.70
N GLY A 7 4.88 -5.75 26.13
CA GLY A 7 5.70 -5.33 25.00
C GLY A 7 4.91 -4.80 23.82
N SER A 8 3.74 -5.35 23.52
CA SER A 8 2.92 -4.94 22.39
C SER A 8 2.35 -3.53 22.49
N LEU A 9 2.44 -2.89 23.64
CA LEU A 9 1.98 -1.52 23.84
C LEU A 9 3.06 -0.49 23.53
N TYR A 10 4.23 -0.90 23.15
CA TYR A 10 5.42 -0.06 23.07
C TYR A 10 5.94 0.13 21.66
N PRO A 11 6.95 0.97 21.50
CA PRO A 11 7.42 1.42 20.20
C PRO A 11 7.88 0.35 19.21
N ASP A 12 8.19 -0.84 19.66
CA ASP A 12 8.58 -1.90 18.73
C ASP A 12 7.47 -2.33 17.78
N ASN A 13 6.21 -1.99 18.10
CA ASN A 13 5.09 -2.17 17.18
C ASN A 13 4.72 -0.89 16.42
N PHE A 14 5.37 0.21 16.72
CA PHE A 14 5.04 1.49 16.12
C PHE A 14 5.34 1.46 14.62
N GLY A 15 4.34 1.81 13.81
CA GLY A 15 4.48 1.83 12.36
C GLY A 15 4.43 0.45 11.70
N ASN A 16 4.24 -0.63 12.46
CA ASN A 16 4.31 -2.00 11.95
C ASN A 16 2.97 -2.74 11.97
N VAL A 17 1.89 -2.08 12.35
CA VAL A 17 0.57 -2.70 12.33
C VAL A 17 0.09 -2.82 10.90
N LEU A 18 -0.39 -4.00 10.51
CA LEU A 18 -1.01 -4.18 9.21
C LEU A 18 -2.35 -3.43 9.19
N ILE A 19 -2.41 -2.37 8.41
CA ILE A 19 -3.62 -1.56 8.26
C ILE A 19 -4.57 -2.20 7.27
N GLY A 20 -4.05 -2.74 6.19
CA GLY A 20 -4.84 -3.43 5.17
C GLY A 20 -3.97 -4.03 4.09
N SER A 21 -4.58 -4.91 3.31
CA SER A 21 -3.91 -5.51 2.16
C SER A 21 -4.93 -5.87 1.11
N THR A 22 -4.48 -6.07 -0.12
CA THR A 22 -5.31 -6.68 -1.14
C THR A 22 -5.60 -8.12 -0.74
N SER A 23 -6.88 -8.49 -0.73
CA SER A 23 -7.29 -9.82 -0.28
C SER A 23 -6.93 -10.92 -1.28
N THR A 24 -6.72 -10.55 -2.55
CA THR A 24 -6.29 -11.44 -3.62
C THR A 24 -5.21 -10.74 -4.43
N PRO A 25 -4.36 -11.49 -5.14
CA PRO A 25 -3.42 -10.86 -6.06
C PRO A 25 -4.15 -10.02 -7.10
N ILE A 26 -3.58 -8.86 -7.41
CA ILE A 26 -4.14 -7.94 -8.39
C ILE A 26 -3.26 -7.85 -9.62
N GLY A 27 -3.86 -7.95 -10.81
CA GLY A 27 -3.15 -7.80 -12.07
C GLY A 27 -2.87 -6.33 -12.38
N LEU A 28 -1.66 -6.04 -12.84
CA LEU A 28 -1.22 -4.69 -13.13
C LEU A 28 -1.11 -4.40 -14.64
N GLY A 29 -1.74 -5.23 -15.47
CA GLY A 29 -1.65 -5.07 -16.92
C GLY A 29 -2.48 -3.93 -17.49
N ASN A 30 -3.49 -3.45 -16.79
CA ASN A 30 -4.42 -2.43 -17.28
C ASN A 30 -4.38 -1.21 -16.37
N THR A 31 -4.51 -0.03 -16.99
CA THR A 31 -4.62 1.24 -16.27
C THR A 31 -6.02 1.43 -15.68
N GLY A 32 -6.11 2.20 -14.62
CA GLY A 32 -7.37 2.55 -13.99
C GLY A 32 -7.18 3.30 -12.69
N ASN A 33 -8.19 4.05 -12.27
CA ASN A 33 -8.13 4.87 -11.07
C ASN A 33 -8.31 4.05 -9.78
N ALA A 34 -9.02 2.94 -9.86
CA ALA A 34 -9.27 2.07 -8.73
C ALA A 34 -9.37 0.63 -9.23
N VAL A 35 -8.23 0.10 -9.71
CA VAL A 35 -8.20 -1.28 -10.23
C VAL A 35 -8.38 -2.30 -9.12
N ALA A 36 -8.09 -1.92 -7.88
CA ALA A 36 -8.36 -2.73 -6.72
C ALA A 36 -8.63 -1.83 -5.52
N THR A 37 -9.37 -2.37 -4.56
CA THR A 37 -9.63 -1.75 -3.27
C THR A 37 -8.76 -2.44 -2.22
N ILE A 38 -8.14 -1.66 -1.36
CA ILE A 38 -7.43 -2.17 -0.19
C ILE A 38 -8.35 -1.96 1.02
N PRO A 39 -9.04 -3.00 1.49
CA PRO A 39 -9.84 -2.87 2.70
C PRO A 39 -8.92 -2.66 3.90
N THR A 40 -9.33 -1.78 4.78
CA THR A 40 -8.55 -1.42 5.95
C THR A 40 -9.29 -1.81 7.23
N ILE A 41 -8.63 -1.62 8.37
CA ILE A 41 -9.12 -2.05 9.68
C ILE A 41 -10.38 -1.35 10.17
N GLY A 42 -10.94 -0.41 9.38
CA GLY A 42 -12.21 0.23 9.73
C GLY A 42 -12.16 1.31 10.80
N THR A 43 -10.97 1.75 11.18
CA THR A 43 -10.77 2.86 12.13
C THR A 43 -9.78 3.87 11.53
N SER A 44 -9.45 4.91 12.27
CA SER A 44 -8.48 5.91 11.81
C SER A 44 -7.06 5.38 11.92
N TYR A 45 -6.21 5.76 10.99
CA TYR A 45 -4.83 5.26 10.92
C TYR A 45 -3.90 6.26 10.24
N ILE A 46 -2.61 6.08 10.51
CA ILE A 46 -1.53 6.78 9.81
C ILE A 46 -0.75 5.74 9.02
N VAL A 47 -0.48 6.01 7.76
CA VAL A 47 0.30 5.11 6.89
C VAL A 47 1.78 5.38 7.09
N ARG A 48 2.55 4.32 7.36
CA ARG A 48 4.01 4.41 7.54
C ARG A 48 4.77 3.69 6.46
N ARG A 49 4.18 2.67 5.84
CA ARG A 49 4.85 1.86 4.84
C ARG A 49 3.84 1.20 3.92
N ILE A 50 4.17 1.14 2.64
CA ILE A 50 3.40 0.39 1.65
C ILE A 50 4.37 -0.55 0.94
N THR A 51 4.01 -1.84 0.88
CA THR A 51 4.82 -2.84 0.21
C THR A 51 4.07 -3.45 -0.95
N VAL A 52 4.80 -3.75 -2.00
CA VAL A 52 4.33 -4.55 -3.14
C VAL A 52 5.14 -5.83 -3.12
N ALA A 53 4.46 -6.97 -3.07
CA ALA A 53 5.12 -8.25 -2.86
C ALA A 53 4.44 -9.37 -3.64
N ASN A 54 5.02 -10.55 -3.58
CA ASN A 54 4.47 -11.79 -4.13
C ASN A 54 4.11 -11.70 -5.60
N ALA A 55 4.91 -11.00 -6.38
CA ALA A 55 4.72 -10.91 -7.82
C ALA A 55 4.85 -12.29 -8.48
N ASN A 56 3.92 -12.64 -9.37
CA ASN A 56 4.00 -13.90 -10.11
C ASN A 56 4.82 -13.78 -11.40
N GLY A 57 5.32 -12.60 -11.69
CA GLY A 57 6.18 -12.30 -12.82
C GLY A 57 6.62 -10.86 -12.78
N SER A 58 7.29 -10.39 -13.82
CA SER A 58 7.76 -9.01 -13.88
C SER A 58 6.59 -8.03 -14.00
N VAL A 59 6.63 -6.99 -13.16
CA VAL A 59 5.75 -5.81 -13.27
C VAL A 59 6.58 -4.53 -13.36
N ALA A 60 7.82 -4.65 -13.82
CA ALA A 60 8.81 -3.57 -13.80
C ALA A 60 8.39 -2.32 -14.57
N ALA A 61 7.49 -2.44 -15.54
CA ALA A 61 7.00 -1.31 -16.31
C ALA A 61 5.79 -0.61 -15.66
N ALA A 62 5.17 -1.22 -14.65
CA ALA A 62 3.96 -0.68 -14.04
C ALA A 62 4.30 0.56 -13.22
N ASN A 63 3.45 1.58 -13.34
CA ASN A 63 3.50 2.78 -12.51
C ASN A 63 2.22 2.81 -11.69
N VAL A 64 2.36 2.80 -10.37
CA VAL A 64 1.24 2.62 -9.43
C VAL A 64 1.23 3.72 -8.39
N THR A 65 0.04 4.17 -8.02
CA THR A 65 -0.19 5.11 -6.93
C THR A 65 -1.24 4.54 -5.99
N ILE A 66 -1.05 4.67 -4.70
CA ILE A 66 -2.08 4.35 -3.70
C ILE A 66 -2.78 5.64 -3.32
N ILE A 67 -4.11 5.64 -3.42
CA ILE A 67 -4.94 6.85 -3.31
C ILE A 67 -6.05 6.59 -2.28
N ASN A 68 -6.43 7.63 -1.55
CA ASN A 68 -7.50 7.59 -0.55
C ASN A 68 -8.88 7.88 -1.16
N SER A 69 -8.99 7.83 -2.48
CA SER A 69 -10.25 8.09 -3.20
C SER A 69 -10.29 7.26 -4.47
N SER A 70 -11.47 6.77 -4.84
CA SER A 70 -11.65 5.94 -6.03
C SER A 70 -11.64 6.73 -7.34
N ASP A 71 -11.59 8.05 -7.28
CA ASP A 71 -11.64 8.91 -8.47
C ASP A 71 -10.26 9.14 -9.13
N GLY A 72 -9.19 8.66 -8.52
CA GLY A 72 -7.84 8.82 -9.03
C GLY A 72 -7.25 10.21 -8.83
N ALA A 73 -7.87 11.06 -8.03
CA ALA A 73 -7.41 12.43 -7.84
C ALA A 73 -6.05 12.46 -7.10
N VAL A 74 -5.06 13.06 -7.71
CA VAL A 74 -3.68 13.13 -7.18
C VAL A 74 -3.64 13.82 -5.82
N ALA A 75 -4.57 14.75 -5.56
CA ALA A 75 -4.65 15.42 -4.26
C ALA A 75 -4.92 14.46 -3.10
N ASN A 76 -5.45 13.28 -3.38
CA ASN A 76 -5.74 12.25 -2.39
C ASN A 76 -4.69 11.14 -2.37
N ALA A 77 -3.55 11.34 -2.99
CA ALA A 77 -2.49 10.33 -3.05
C ALA A 77 -1.86 10.09 -1.68
N VAL A 78 -1.73 8.84 -1.32
CA VAL A 78 -1.05 8.38 -0.10
C VAL A 78 0.39 8.03 -0.43
N SER A 79 0.63 7.43 -1.59
CA SER A 79 1.97 7.18 -2.10
C SER A 79 2.29 8.11 -3.26
N ASN A 80 3.59 8.27 -3.53
CA ASN A 80 4.01 8.81 -4.82
C ASN A 80 3.58 7.85 -5.94
N ALA A 81 3.51 8.35 -7.16
CA ALA A 81 3.45 7.49 -8.33
C ALA A 81 4.79 6.78 -8.47
N VAL A 82 4.80 5.47 -8.35
CA VAL A 82 6.04 4.69 -8.28
C VAL A 82 6.07 3.68 -9.41
N VAL A 83 7.17 3.69 -10.15
CA VAL A 83 7.46 2.62 -11.12
C VAL A 83 8.02 1.43 -10.34
N LEU A 84 7.44 0.26 -10.55
CA LEU A 84 7.82 -0.96 -9.84
C LEU A 84 9.06 -1.62 -10.48
N ALA A 85 10.06 -0.80 -10.78
CA ALA A 85 11.24 -1.20 -11.57
C ALA A 85 12.05 -2.32 -10.93
N ASN A 86 11.95 -2.49 -9.63
CA ASN A 86 12.70 -3.54 -8.93
C ASN A 86 12.00 -4.90 -8.98
N ILE A 87 10.75 -4.97 -9.43
CA ILE A 87 10.02 -6.23 -9.50
C ILE A 87 10.16 -6.82 -10.90
N THR A 88 11.21 -7.58 -11.12
CA THR A 88 11.66 -8.03 -12.43
C THR A 88 11.36 -9.51 -12.73
N GLY A 89 10.61 -10.17 -11.87
CA GLY A 89 10.38 -11.62 -12.01
C GLY A 89 11.36 -12.45 -11.17
N THR A 90 12.58 -11.97 -10.97
CA THR A 90 13.53 -12.56 -10.03
C THR A 90 13.36 -11.90 -8.65
N THR A 91 13.40 -10.59 -8.60
CA THR A 91 13.03 -9.83 -7.40
C THR A 91 11.53 -9.62 -7.39
N LYS A 92 10.89 -9.94 -6.29
CA LYS A 92 9.42 -9.99 -6.20
C LYS A 92 8.82 -9.01 -5.19
N TYR A 93 9.61 -8.03 -4.78
CA TYR A 93 9.26 -7.13 -3.70
C TYR A 93 9.79 -5.73 -3.97
N GLN A 94 9.00 -4.73 -3.60
CA GLN A 94 9.43 -3.32 -3.61
C GLN A 94 8.59 -2.53 -2.61
N ASP A 95 9.23 -1.61 -1.89
CA ASP A 95 8.52 -0.60 -1.10
C ASP A 95 8.10 0.56 -1.99
N MET A 96 6.94 1.15 -1.70
CA MET A 96 6.47 2.36 -2.36
C MET A 96 6.79 3.59 -1.51
N GLY A 97 7.27 4.64 -2.15
CA GLY A 97 7.50 5.92 -1.47
C GLY A 97 6.17 6.61 -1.12
N LEU A 98 6.09 7.19 0.06
CA LEU A 98 4.93 7.94 0.51
C LEU A 98 5.00 9.40 0.07
N THR A 99 3.85 10.07 -0.06
CA THR A 99 3.83 11.52 -0.27
C THR A 99 4.32 12.24 0.99
N ALA A 100 4.71 13.50 0.82
CA ALA A 100 5.35 14.26 1.90
C ALA A 100 4.49 14.36 3.17
N ASN A 101 3.17 14.41 3.01
CA ASN A 101 2.27 14.63 4.15
C ASN A 101 1.68 13.35 4.73
N THR A 102 1.96 12.20 4.15
CA THR A 102 1.33 10.94 4.54
C THR A 102 1.63 10.58 6.00
N ALA A 103 2.85 10.83 6.45
CA ALA A 103 3.27 10.50 7.81
C ALA A 103 2.56 11.34 8.88
N THR A 104 1.91 12.43 8.50
CA THR A 104 1.19 13.33 9.44
C THR A 104 -0.30 13.41 9.16
N THR A 105 -0.79 12.62 8.22
CA THR A 105 -2.21 12.61 7.84
C THR A 105 -2.90 11.42 8.47
N ILE A 106 -4.06 11.66 9.07
CA ILE A 106 -4.91 10.61 9.59
C ILE A 106 -5.92 10.25 8.51
N TYR A 107 -5.88 9.00 8.10
CA TYR A 107 -6.79 8.45 7.09
C TYR A 107 -7.87 7.60 7.75
N SER A 108 -8.95 7.39 7.03
CA SER A 108 -10.00 6.45 7.40
C SER A 108 -10.57 5.82 6.12
N GLY A 109 -11.18 4.65 6.25
CA GLY A 109 -11.77 3.95 5.13
C GLY A 109 -10.75 3.24 4.26
N SER A 110 -11.23 2.69 3.15
CA SER A 110 -10.42 1.91 2.21
C SER A 110 -9.45 2.80 1.43
N LEU A 111 -8.37 2.18 0.97
CA LEU A 111 -7.46 2.76 0.00
C LEU A 111 -7.67 2.09 -1.36
N PHE A 112 -7.17 2.71 -2.40
CA PHE A 112 -7.37 2.26 -3.78
C PHE A 112 -6.07 2.20 -4.53
N VAL A 113 -5.96 1.22 -5.41
CA VAL A 113 -4.79 1.04 -6.27
C VAL A 113 -5.08 1.70 -7.62
N CYS A 114 -4.33 2.73 -7.93
CA CYS A 114 -4.37 3.40 -9.23
C CYS A 114 -3.19 2.92 -10.07
N VAL A 115 -3.46 2.40 -11.25
CA VAL A 115 -2.41 1.99 -12.20
C VAL A 115 -2.33 3.06 -13.27
N ASN A 116 -1.24 3.81 -13.26
CA ASN A 116 -1.00 4.90 -14.22
C ASN A 116 -0.44 4.38 -15.54
N THR A 117 0.40 3.36 -15.46
CA THR A 117 0.95 2.65 -16.61
C THR A 117 0.90 1.17 -16.29
N GLY A 118 0.37 0.39 -17.22
CA GLY A 118 0.28 -1.05 -17.04
C GLY A 118 1.61 -1.75 -17.21
N ALA A 119 1.75 -2.91 -16.59
CA ALA A 119 2.86 -3.82 -16.86
C ALA A 119 2.76 -4.38 -18.27
N ALA A 120 3.89 -4.89 -18.80
CA ALA A 120 3.93 -5.47 -20.14
C ALA A 120 3.07 -6.73 -20.26
N ALA A 121 2.90 -7.46 -19.16
CA ALA A 121 1.98 -8.59 -19.05
C ALA A 121 1.11 -8.37 -17.81
N ASN A 122 -0.06 -9.04 -17.78
CA ASN A 122 -0.97 -8.91 -16.64
C ASN A 122 -0.51 -9.77 -15.46
N ASN A 123 0.72 -9.57 -15.04
CA ASN A 123 1.24 -10.20 -13.84
C ASN A 123 0.64 -9.54 -12.59
N SER A 124 0.51 -10.32 -11.54
CA SER A 124 -0.16 -9.90 -10.33
C SER A 124 0.80 -9.69 -9.18
N VAL A 125 0.38 -8.85 -8.25
CA VAL A 125 1.10 -8.54 -7.01
C VAL A 125 0.10 -8.48 -5.86
N GLU A 126 0.63 -8.48 -4.64
CA GLU A 126 -0.13 -8.17 -3.42
C GLU A 126 0.42 -6.89 -2.82
N ILE A 127 -0.49 -6.00 -2.42
CA ILE A 127 -0.11 -4.72 -1.84
C ILE A 127 -0.59 -4.69 -0.40
N SER A 128 0.32 -4.35 0.50
CA SER A 128 0.05 -4.28 1.95
C SER A 128 0.42 -2.90 2.48
N VAL A 129 -0.39 -2.40 3.40
CA VAL A 129 -0.23 -1.09 4.02
C VAL A 129 -0.03 -1.29 5.50
N TYR A 130 1.04 -0.71 6.03
CA TYR A 130 1.41 -0.77 7.45
C TYR A 130 1.41 0.63 8.05
N GLY A 131 1.13 0.73 9.32
CA GLY A 131 1.15 2.01 9.99
C GLY A 131 0.74 1.92 11.45
N ASP A 132 0.10 2.97 11.92
CA ASP A 132 -0.34 3.11 13.30
C ASP A 132 -1.85 3.31 13.35
N ILE A 133 -2.51 2.62 14.27
CA ILE A 133 -3.92 2.84 14.56
C ILE A 133 -4.03 4.10 15.41
N VAL A 134 -4.95 4.98 15.04
CA VAL A 134 -5.23 6.22 15.77
C VAL A 134 -6.60 6.10 16.43
N THR A 135 -6.62 6.27 17.73
CA THR A 135 -7.87 6.32 18.49
C THR A 135 -8.22 7.78 18.76
N LEU A 136 -9.35 8.18 18.26
CA LEU A 136 -9.83 9.56 18.40
C LEU A 136 -10.89 9.69 19.49
#